data_e5e8c36e5655cf661041b3b251f7394f
#
_entry.id   e5e8c36e5655cf661041b3b251f7394f
#
_cell.length_a   1.000
_cell.length_b   1.000
_cell.length_c   1.000
_cell.angle_alpha   90.00
_cell.angle_beta   90.00
_cell.angle_gamma   90.00
#
_symmetry.space_group_name_H-M   'P 1'
#
loop_
_entity.id
_entity.type
_entity.pdbx_description
1 polymer ?
#
loop_
_entity_poly.entity_id
_entity_poly.type
_entity_poly.pdbx_seq_one_letter_code
_entity_poly.pdbx_strand_id
1 'polypeptide(L)'
;VSVLTTLTYALPHRLLSWGARQLAYSDRPWLKQWLIDKAIARFDVDMGEALKSDPAAYPTFNAFFTRALKPEARTPDPDPGAFLMPADGRISQCGEIADGRIFQAKGRSFTTAELLGDAEAARAYHNGLFATVYLAPRDYHRVHMPWTGRLVETVHIPGRLFSVSPAAVQRVPRLFARNERLVCHFETDIGPMAVVMVGALLVSGVETVWSGEEFPAYGHRIQHKDWHMDAITLERFEEMARFNYGSTVIVLLPPGVARLVPELEAQTPVRLGQALARRIA
;
A
#
# COMPACT_ATOMS: atom_id res chain seq x y z
N VAL A 1 3.73 28.77 3.72
CA VAL A 1 2.78 27.68 3.36
C VAL A 1 2.10 28.11 2.07
N SER A 2 2.28 27.35 0.99
CA SER A 2 1.68 27.65 -0.32
C SER A 2 0.14 27.58 -0.21
N VAL A 3 -0.59 28.46 -0.88
CA VAL A 3 -2.07 28.48 -0.98
C VAL A 3 -2.61 27.08 -1.33
N LEU A 4 -1.89 26.35 -2.20
CA LEU A 4 -2.22 24.97 -2.60
C LEU A 4 -2.18 24.01 -1.42
N THR A 5 -1.23 24.17 -0.49
CA THR A 5 -1.10 23.34 0.70
C THR A 5 -2.24 23.61 1.67
N THR A 6 -2.61 24.89 1.86
CA THR A 6 -3.74 25.27 2.71
C THR A 6 -5.06 24.70 2.17
N LEU A 7 -5.26 24.75 0.86
CA LEU A 7 -6.44 24.15 0.20
C LEU A 7 -6.52 22.64 0.48
N THR A 8 -5.40 21.93 0.42
CA THR A 8 -5.34 20.49 0.67
C THR A 8 -5.77 20.15 2.11
N TYR A 9 -5.47 21.00 3.09
CA TYR A 9 -5.89 20.82 4.49
C TYR A 9 -7.38 21.12 4.71
N ALA A 10 -7.97 22.01 3.94
CA ALA A 10 -9.36 22.45 4.07
C ALA A 10 -10.37 21.52 3.37
N LEU A 11 -9.92 20.66 2.47
CA LEU A 11 -10.81 19.75 1.74
C LEU A 11 -11.52 18.76 2.68
N PRO A 12 -12.82 18.51 2.48
CA PRO A 12 -13.58 17.50 3.23
C PRO A 12 -13.26 16.10 2.67
N HIS A 13 -12.04 15.60 2.91
CA HIS A 13 -11.50 14.39 2.29
C HIS A 13 -12.42 13.18 2.42
N ARG A 14 -13.05 12.98 3.60
CA ARG A 14 -13.95 11.85 3.85
C ARG A 14 -15.21 11.92 3.00
N LEU A 15 -15.80 13.11 2.86
CA LEU A 15 -16.99 13.30 2.02
C LEU A 15 -16.68 13.06 0.54
N LEU A 16 -15.53 13.55 0.07
CA LEU A 16 -15.07 13.34 -1.30
C LEU A 16 -14.80 11.85 -1.57
N SER A 17 -14.13 11.16 -0.64
CA SER A 17 -13.86 9.72 -0.76
C SER A 17 -15.14 8.89 -0.68
N TRP A 18 -16.10 9.28 0.16
CA TRP A 18 -17.43 8.66 0.19
C TRP A 18 -18.16 8.81 -1.16
N GLY A 19 -18.19 10.01 -1.71
CA GLY A 19 -18.79 10.25 -3.04
C GLY A 19 -18.11 9.46 -4.15
N ALA A 20 -16.77 9.44 -4.16
CA ALA A 20 -15.98 8.63 -5.10
C ALA A 20 -16.31 7.12 -4.99
N ARG A 21 -16.48 6.62 -3.75
CA ARG A 21 -16.89 5.24 -3.51
C ARG A 21 -18.25 4.93 -4.13
N GLN A 22 -19.26 5.80 -3.93
CA GLN A 22 -20.60 5.59 -4.52
C GLN A 22 -20.53 5.49 -6.05
N LEU A 23 -19.68 6.31 -6.68
CA LEU A 23 -19.47 6.26 -8.13
C LEU A 23 -18.71 4.98 -8.54
N ALA A 24 -17.66 4.62 -7.81
CA ALA A 24 -16.81 3.47 -8.13
C ALA A 24 -17.53 2.12 -7.99
N TYR A 25 -18.47 2.02 -7.08
CA TYR A 25 -19.29 0.80 -6.86
C TYR A 25 -20.60 0.81 -7.63
N SER A 26 -20.88 1.85 -8.41
CA SER A 26 -22.09 1.88 -9.25
C SER A 26 -22.03 0.80 -10.33
N ASP A 27 -23.09 0.02 -10.45
CA ASP A 27 -23.29 -1.01 -11.47
C ASP A 27 -24.01 -0.49 -12.72
N ARG A 28 -24.39 0.79 -12.75
CA ARG A 28 -25.06 1.42 -13.91
C ARG A 28 -24.17 1.33 -15.15
N PRO A 29 -24.61 0.63 -16.24
CA PRO A 29 -23.74 0.25 -17.35
C PRO A 29 -23.04 1.45 -18.02
N TRP A 30 -23.78 2.55 -18.27
CA TRP A 30 -23.25 3.75 -18.92
C TRP A 30 -22.19 4.46 -18.04
N LEU A 31 -22.44 4.53 -16.70
CA LEU A 31 -21.55 5.23 -15.77
C LEU A 31 -20.26 4.45 -15.55
N LYS A 32 -20.38 3.14 -15.26
CA LYS A 32 -19.18 2.29 -15.07
C LYS A 32 -18.31 2.32 -16.33
N GLN A 33 -18.91 2.16 -17.52
CA GLN A 33 -18.14 2.13 -18.76
C GLN A 33 -17.45 3.45 -19.01
N TRP A 34 -18.14 4.57 -18.83
CA TRP A 34 -17.56 5.90 -18.97
C TRP A 34 -16.37 6.11 -18.01
N LEU A 35 -16.50 5.69 -16.73
CA LEU A 35 -15.43 5.79 -15.75
C LEU A 35 -14.21 4.93 -16.14
N ILE A 36 -14.44 3.70 -16.58
CA ILE A 36 -13.39 2.78 -17.01
C ILE A 36 -12.65 3.31 -18.23
N ASP A 37 -13.37 3.72 -19.27
CA ASP A 37 -12.79 4.25 -20.52
C ASP A 37 -11.96 5.52 -20.24
N LYS A 38 -12.48 6.41 -19.38
CA LYS A 38 -11.75 7.61 -18.96
C LYS A 38 -10.49 7.27 -18.17
N ALA A 39 -10.52 6.26 -17.30
CA ALA A 39 -9.34 5.84 -16.55
C ALA A 39 -8.28 5.22 -17.47
N ILE A 40 -8.68 4.33 -18.39
CA ILE A 40 -7.77 3.74 -19.36
C ILE A 40 -7.09 4.85 -20.20
N ALA A 41 -7.87 5.75 -20.78
CA ALA A 41 -7.34 6.81 -21.65
C ALA A 41 -6.49 7.85 -20.87
N ARG A 42 -6.85 8.16 -19.62
CA ARG A 42 -6.18 9.21 -18.83
C ARG A 42 -4.88 8.74 -18.19
N PHE A 43 -4.84 7.48 -17.78
CA PHE A 43 -3.74 6.92 -17.01
C PHE A 43 -2.89 5.91 -17.77
N ASP A 44 -3.25 5.61 -19.03
CA ASP A 44 -2.54 4.63 -19.87
C ASP A 44 -2.50 3.25 -19.20
N VAL A 45 -3.69 2.73 -18.85
CA VAL A 45 -3.82 1.43 -18.19
C VAL A 45 -3.62 0.32 -19.21
N ASP A 46 -2.64 -0.55 -18.96
CA ASP A 46 -2.42 -1.74 -19.79
C ASP A 46 -3.46 -2.82 -19.48
N MET A 47 -4.41 -3.00 -20.41
CA MET A 47 -5.41 -4.06 -20.33
C MET A 47 -4.89 -5.41 -20.87
N GLY A 48 -3.75 -5.43 -21.55
CA GLY A 48 -3.12 -6.64 -22.05
C GLY A 48 -2.65 -7.57 -20.95
N GLU A 49 -2.22 -7.01 -19.80
CA GLU A 49 -1.81 -7.77 -18.61
C GLU A 49 -3.01 -8.22 -17.74
N ALA A 50 -4.19 -7.62 -17.90
CA ALA A 50 -5.37 -7.94 -17.10
C ALA A 50 -5.94 -9.32 -17.42
N LEU A 51 -6.35 -10.07 -16.39
CA LEU A 51 -7.00 -11.38 -16.55
C LEU A 51 -8.26 -11.28 -17.42
N LYS A 52 -9.04 -10.22 -17.26
CA LYS A 52 -10.15 -9.84 -18.13
C LYS A 52 -9.73 -8.62 -18.94
N SER A 53 -9.31 -8.84 -20.19
CA SER A 53 -8.82 -7.76 -21.06
C SER A 53 -9.93 -6.86 -21.61
N ASP A 54 -11.20 -7.34 -21.63
CA ASP A 54 -12.35 -6.54 -22.04
C ASP A 54 -12.83 -5.62 -20.91
N PRO A 55 -12.75 -4.28 -21.05
CA PRO A 55 -13.25 -3.33 -20.06
C PRO A 55 -14.75 -3.50 -19.71
N ALA A 56 -15.56 -3.95 -20.67
CA ALA A 56 -16.99 -4.14 -20.46
C ALA A 56 -17.31 -5.31 -19.51
N ALA A 57 -16.39 -6.28 -19.36
CA ALA A 57 -16.56 -7.45 -18.51
C ALA A 57 -16.52 -7.17 -17.00
N TYR A 58 -16.16 -5.95 -16.60
CA TYR A 58 -16.14 -5.56 -15.19
C TYR A 58 -17.51 -5.05 -14.72
N PRO A 59 -18.04 -5.55 -13.59
CA PRO A 59 -19.37 -5.14 -13.09
C PRO A 59 -19.38 -3.69 -12.59
N THR A 60 -18.27 -3.18 -12.06
CA THR A 60 -18.14 -1.83 -11.52
C THR A 60 -16.76 -1.25 -11.85
N PHE A 61 -16.59 0.06 -11.69
CA PHE A 61 -15.27 0.69 -11.80
C PHE A 61 -14.30 0.15 -10.74
N ASN A 62 -14.76 -0.11 -9.50
CA ASN A 62 -13.91 -0.69 -8.47
C ASN A 62 -13.39 -2.09 -8.85
N ALA A 63 -14.23 -2.93 -9.44
CA ALA A 63 -13.80 -4.24 -9.93
C ALA A 63 -12.73 -4.16 -11.03
N PHE A 64 -12.82 -3.15 -11.91
CA PHE A 64 -11.77 -2.85 -12.89
C PHE A 64 -10.50 -2.34 -12.21
N PHE A 65 -10.62 -1.46 -11.25
CA PHE A 65 -9.49 -0.86 -10.55
C PHE A 65 -8.69 -1.90 -9.75
N THR A 66 -9.39 -2.84 -9.12
CA THR A 66 -8.80 -3.98 -8.38
C THR A 66 -8.64 -5.24 -9.25
N ARG A 67 -8.57 -5.08 -10.56
CA ARG A 67 -8.47 -6.18 -11.54
C ARG A 67 -7.36 -7.15 -11.20
N ALA A 68 -7.60 -8.45 -11.43
CA ALA A 68 -6.54 -9.44 -11.39
C ALA A 68 -5.68 -9.35 -12.66
N LEU A 69 -4.42 -9.72 -12.55
CA LEU A 69 -3.52 -9.90 -13.69
C LEU A 69 -3.54 -11.36 -14.15
N LYS A 70 -3.10 -11.58 -15.39
CA LYS A 70 -2.79 -12.92 -15.90
C LYS A 70 -1.66 -13.54 -15.08
N PRO A 71 -1.65 -14.86 -14.84
CA PRO A 71 -0.61 -15.52 -14.03
C PRO A 71 0.82 -15.23 -14.50
N GLU A 72 1.02 -15.13 -15.83
CA GLU A 72 2.31 -14.87 -16.46
C GLU A 72 2.74 -13.39 -16.45
N ALA A 73 1.85 -12.47 -16.07
CA ALA A 73 2.13 -11.03 -16.10
C ALA A 73 3.13 -10.58 -15.04
N ARG A 74 3.23 -11.33 -13.95
CA ARG A 74 4.20 -11.09 -12.87
C ARG A 74 4.81 -12.41 -12.43
N THR A 75 6.14 -12.42 -12.35
CA THR A 75 6.91 -13.58 -11.91
C THR A 75 7.74 -13.17 -10.69
N PRO A 76 7.71 -13.93 -9.58
CA PRO A 76 8.56 -13.65 -8.44
C PRO A 76 10.03 -13.88 -8.78
N ASP A 77 10.91 -13.07 -8.16
CA ASP A 77 12.36 -13.32 -8.22
C ASP A 77 12.64 -14.77 -7.79
N PRO A 78 13.41 -15.54 -8.59
CA PRO A 78 13.64 -16.97 -8.36
C PRO A 78 14.50 -17.26 -7.11
N ASP A 79 15.25 -16.28 -6.60
CA ASP A 79 16.04 -16.43 -5.40
C ASP A 79 15.12 -16.60 -4.16
N PRO A 80 15.18 -17.74 -3.45
CA PRO A 80 14.36 -17.94 -2.27
C PRO A 80 14.73 -16.99 -1.12
N GLY A 81 15.92 -16.38 -1.14
CA GLY A 81 16.37 -15.37 -0.18
C GLY A 81 15.95 -13.94 -0.55
N ALA A 82 15.21 -13.74 -1.64
CA ALA A 82 14.73 -12.43 -2.03
C ALA A 82 13.40 -12.06 -1.32
N PHE A 83 13.38 -10.91 -0.66
CA PHE A 83 12.15 -10.21 -0.29
C PHE A 83 11.59 -9.57 -1.55
N LEU A 84 10.31 -9.74 -1.79
CA LEU A 84 9.68 -9.29 -3.03
C LEU A 84 9.05 -7.91 -2.89
N MET A 85 9.04 -7.17 -3.98
CA MET A 85 8.19 -5.99 -4.12
C MET A 85 6.74 -6.39 -3.92
N PRO A 86 6.02 -5.73 -3.00
CA PRO A 86 4.64 -6.10 -2.65
C PRO A 86 3.62 -5.66 -3.69
N ALA A 87 3.98 -4.76 -4.59
CA ALA A 87 3.07 -4.17 -5.57
C ALA A 87 3.81 -3.59 -6.76
N ASP A 88 3.07 -3.33 -7.84
CA ASP A 88 3.52 -2.46 -8.93
C ASP A 88 3.54 -1.01 -8.48
N GLY A 89 4.47 -0.21 -9.03
CA GLY A 89 4.49 1.21 -8.75
C GLY A 89 5.85 1.86 -8.93
N ARG A 90 6.15 2.78 -8.03
CA ARG A 90 7.45 3.46 -7.94
C ARG A 90 7.92 3.51 -6.49
N ILE A 91 9.22 3.34 -6.29
CA ILE A 91 9.81 3.62 -4.98
C ILE A 91 9.60 5.11 -4.66
N SER A 92 8.88 5.39 -3.59
CA SER A 92 8.84 6.75 -3.02
C SER A 92 10.13 7.03 -2.27
N GLN A 93 10.47 6.16 -1.34
CA GLN A 93 11.73 6.12 -0.60
C GLN A 93 12.00 4.70 -0.10
N CYS A 94 13.26 4.33 0.06
CA CYS A 94 13.69 3.12 0.77
C CYS A 94 15.04 3.39 1.44
N GLY A 95 15.37 2.63 2.48
CA GLY A 95 16.62 2.80 3.21
C GLY A 95 16.56 2.21 4.62
N GLU A 96 17.52 2.62 5.44
CA GLU A 96 17.56 2.25 6.86
C GLU A 96 16.59 3.12 7.69
N ILE A 97 16.04 2.53 8.73
CA ILE A 97 15.25 3.21 9.76
C ILE A 97 16.23 3.78 10.78
N ALA A 98 16.79 4.96 10.51
CA ALA A 98 17.79 5.57 11.38
C ALA A 98 17.16 6.09 12.69
N ASP A 99 17.58 5.57 13.82
CA ASP A 99 17.09 5.96 15.16
C ASP A 99 15.55 5.92 15.26
N GLY A 100 14.93 4.89 14.67
CA GLY A 100 13.48 4.74 14.65
C GLY A 100 12.74 5.73 13.75
N ARG A 101 13.45 6.40 12.81
CA ARG A 101 12.88 7.38 11.90
C ARG A 101 12.93 6.90 10.45
N ILE A 102 11.82 7.07 9.78
CA ILE A 102 11.62 6.75 8.36
C ILE A 102 11.71 8.06 7.56
N PHE A 103 12.60 8.07 6.56
CA PHE A 103 12.75 9.21 5.66
C PHE A 103 11.55 9.28 4.70
N GLN A 104 10.93 10.45 4.58
CA GLN A 104 9.80 10.68 3.67
C GLN A 104 10.21 11.45 2.42
N ALA A 105 10.93 12.55 2.59
CA ALA A 105 11.41 13.45 1.55
C ALA A 105 12.45 14.39 2.16
N LYS A 106 13.15 15.20 1.35
CA LYS A 106 14.17 16.14 1.83
C LYS A 106 13.68 16.97 3.03
N GLY A 107 14.36 16.83 4.16
CA GLY A 107 14.02 17.50 5.42
C GLY A 107 12.75 17.02 6.10
N ARG A 108 12.21 15.88 5.72
CA ARG A 108 10.97 15.31 6.28
C ARG A 108 11.16 13.85 6.64
N SER A 109 10.77 13.51 7.85
CA SER A 109 10.72 12.15 8.36
C SER A 109 9.57 12.01 9.35
N PHE A 110 9.24 10.81 9.70
CA PHE A 110 8.31 10.44 10.77
C PHE A 110 8.89 9.24 11.51
N THR A 111 8.40 8.97 12.72
CA THR A 111 8.89 7.82 13.49
C THR A 111 8.13 6.55 13.10
N THR A 112 8.78 5.39 13.28
CA THR A 112 8.13 4.09 13.11
C THR A 112 6.93 3.97 14.07
N ALA A 113 7.06 4.48 15.30
CA ALA A 113 5.96 4.52 16.27
C ALA A 113 4.75 5.35 15.77
N GLU A 114 5.00 6.50 15.14
CA GLU A 114 3.93 7.28 14.51
C GLU A 114 3.26 6.53 13.36
N LEU A 115 4.03 5.73 12.60
CA LEU A 115 3.49 4.94 11.49
C LEU A 115 2.65 3.76 11.98
N LEU A 116 3.17 3.00 12.93
CA LEU A 116 2.50 1.80 13.45
C LEU A 116 1.38 2.11 14.45
N GLY A 117 1.40 3.33 15.05
CA GLY A 117 0.48 3.71 16.12
C GLY A 117 0.80 3.04 17.46
N ASP A 118 1.94 2.32 17.54
CA ASP A 118 2.41 1.58 18.69
C ASP A 118 3.93 1.75 18.85
N ALA A 119 4.34 2.26 20.02
CA ALA A 119 5.75 2.49 20.33
C ALA A 119 6.49 1.19 20.69
N GLU A 120 5.80 0.19 21.24
CA GLU A 120 6.39 -1.10 21.58
C GLU A 120 6.70 -1.91 20.31
N ALA A 121 5.70 -2.07 19.44
CA ALA A 121 5.86 -2.74 18.15
C ALA A 121 6.94 -2.07 17.28
N ALA A 122 7.08 -0.73 17.38
CA ALA A 122 8.07 0.02 16.63
C ALA A 122 9.53 -0.34 16.98
N ARG A 123 9.80 -0.83 18.20
CA ARG A 123 11.16 -1.18 18.66
C ARG A 123 11.78 -2.29 17.82
N ALA A 124 10.97 -3.22 17.33
CA ALA A 124 11.43 -4.32 16.51
C ALA A 124 12.08 -3.87 15.19
N TYR A 125 11.74 -2.66 14.72
CA TYR A 125 12.23 -2.11 13.45
C TYR A 125 13.30 -1.03 13.63
N HIS A 126 13.75 -0.77 14.86
CA HIS A 126 14.82 0.20 15.11
C HIS A 126 16.11 -0.24 14.42
N ASN A 127 16.69 0.63 13.59
CA ASN A 127 17.83 0.33 12.72
C ASN A 127 17.57 -0.81 11.69
N GLY A 128 16.31 -1.11 11.43
CA GLY A 128 15.88 -2.01 10.38
C GLY A 128 15.81 -1.32 9.01
N LEU A 129 15.06 -1.93 8.09
CA LEU A 129 14.86 -1.42 6.74
C LEU A 129 13.41 -1.02 6.50
N PHE A 130 13.23 -0.05 5.61
CA PHE A 130 11.92 0.29 5.06
C PHE A 130 11.96 0.46 3.56
N ALA A 131 10.81 0.19 2.93
CA ALA A 131 10.56 0.56 1.54
C ALA A 131 9.13 1.08 1.41
N THR A 132 8.98 2.22 0.74
CA THR A 132 7.71 2.86 0.46
C THR A 132 7.45 2.82 -1.04
N VAL A 133 6.42 2.07 -1.46
CA VAL A 133 6.01 1.91 -2.85
C VAL A 133 4.73 2.70 -3.10
N TYR A 134 4.78 3.65 -4.02
CA TYR A 134 3.64 4.44 -4.47
C TYR A 134 2.99 3.77 -5.67
N LEU A 135 1.69 3.49 -5.61
CA LEU A 135 0.89 2.95 -6.70
C LEU A 135 0.14 4.09 -7.39
N ALA A 136 0.48 4.34 -8.64
CA ALA A 136 -0.26 5.30 -9.47
C ALA A 136 -1.57 4.67 -9.97
N PRO A 137 -2.58 5.46 -10.41
CA PRO A 137 -3.89 4.94 -10.83
C PRO A 137 -3.87 3.91 -11.97
N ARG A 138 -2.79 3.85 -12.75
CA ARG A 138 -2.59 2.87 -13.81
C ARG A 138 -2.09 1.51 -13.33
N ASP A 139 -1.42 1.50 -12.17
CA ASP A 139 -0.72 0.34 -11.66
C ASP A 139 -1.70 -0.75 -11.20
N TYR A 140 -1.20 -1.92 -10.92
CA TYR A 140 -1.94 -3.01 -10.30
C TYR A 140 -2.16 -2.71 -8.82
N HIS A 141 -3.42 -2.78 -8.34
CA HIS A 141 -3.77 -2.32 -7.00
C HIS A 141 -4.02 -3.45 -5.98
N ARG A 142 -3.52 -4.65 -6.25
CA ARG A 142 -3.43 -5.70 -5.24
C ARG A 142 -2.02 -5.72 -4.64
N VAL A 143 -1.96 -6.09 -3.39
CA VAL A 143 -0.74 -6.16 -2.59
C VAL A 143 -0.46 -7.62 -2.27
N HIS A 144 0.78 -8.01 -2.44
CA HIS A 144 1.24 -9.38 -2.23
C HIS A 144 2.31 -9.44 -1.14
N MET A 145 2.46 -10.61 -0.54
CA MET A 145 3.41 -10.83 0.53
C MET A 145 4.85 -10.67 0.06
N PRO A 146 5.63 -9.80 0.71
CA PRO A 146 7.07 -9.69 0.43
C PRO A 146 7.85 -10.93 0.82
N TRP A 147 7.41 -11.61 1.87
CA TRP A 147 8.02 -12.80 2.49
C TRP A 147 6.94 -13.66 3.11
N THR A 148 7.17 -14.97 3.24
CA THR A 148 6.24 -15.86 3.95
C THR A 148 6.10 -15.44 5.40
N GLY A 149 4.86 -15.34 5.89
CA GLY A 149 4.61 -14.93 7.27
C GLY A 149 3.24 -15.30 7.80
N ARG A 150 3.18 -15.52 9.11
CA ARG A 150 1.94 -15.73 9.86
C ARG A 150 1.41 -14.37 10.33
N LEU A 151 0.18 -14.06 10.01
CA LEU A 151 -0.51 -12.86 10.48
C LEU A 151 -0.73 -12.97 12.00
N VAL A 152 -0.36 -11.93 12.73
CA VAL A 152 -0.55 -11.87 14.19
C VAL A 152 -1.51 -10.78 14.62
N GLU A 153 -1.47 -9.63 13.97
CA GLU A 153 -2.34 -8.51 14.31
C GLU A 153 -2.59 -7.63 13.08
N THR A 154 -3.77 -7.04 13.02
CA THR A 154 -4.04 -5.89 12.16
C THR A 154 -4.49 -4.69 12.98
N VAL A 155 -3.93 -3.52 12.66
CA VAL A 155 -4.26 -2.26 13.35
C VAL A 155 -4.79 -1.26 12.33
N HIS A 156 -6.08 -0.95 12.40
CA HIS A 156 -6.66 0.15 11.64
C HIS A 156 -6.45 1.46 12.38
N ILE A 157 -5.74 2.38 11.78
CA ILE A 157 -5.44 3.69 12.36
C ILE A 157 -6.16 4.77 11.55
N PRO A 158 -7.22 5.37 12.12
CA PRO A 158 -7.93 6.47 11.48
C PRO A 158 -7.03 7.67 11.22
N GLY A 159 -7.29 8.36 10.11
CA GLY A 159 -6.46 9.49 9.76
C GLY A 159 -7.10 10.44 8.74
N ARG A 160 -6.24 11.23 8.12
CA ARG A 160 -6.58 12.05 6.96
C ARG A 160 -6.47 11.20 5.70
N LEU A 161 -6.92 11.76 4.58
CA LEU A 161 -6.78 11.16 3.25
C LEU A 161 -6.11 12.19 2.33
N PHE A 162 -4.87 12.57 2.67
CA PHE A 162 -4.07 13.40 1.78
C PHE A 162 -3.68 12.59 0.54
N SER A 163 -3.56 13.25 -0.60
CA SER A 163 -2.93 12.62 -1.78
C SER A 163 -1.53 12.12 -1.42
N VAL A 164 -1.18 10.92 -1.90
CA VAL A 164 0.15 10.31 -1.72
C VAL A 164 1.05 10.48 -2.94
N SER A 165 0.66 11.33 -3.88
CA SER A 165 1.48 11.66 -5.04
C SER A 165 2.85 12.22 -4.64
N PRO A 166 3.90 12.08 -5.49
CA PRO A 166 5.24 12.60 -5.20
C PRO A 166 5.25 14.07 -4.77
N ALA A 167 4.39 14.90 -5.38
CA ALA A 167 4.27 16.31 -5.02
C ALA A 167 3.68 16.53 -3.62
N ALA A 168 2.72 15.70 -3.20
CA ALA A 168 2.13 15.79 -1.86
C ALA A 168 3.12 15.30 -0.79
N VAL A 169 3.87 14.22 -1.06
CA VAL A 169 4.91 13.67 -0.18
C VAL A 169 5.98 14.73 0.14
N GLN A 170 6.33 15.55 -0.84
CA GLN A 170 7.27 16.65 -0.62
C GLN A 170 6.71 17.83 0.17
N ARG A 171 5.38 18.01 0.20
CA ARG A 171 4.73 19.20 0.80
C ARG A 171 4.15 18.94 2.17
N VAL A 172 3.54 17.77 2.39
CA VAL A 172 2.82 17.45 3.64
C VAL A 172 3.78 16.75 4.61
N PRO A 173 4.09 17.34 5.77
CA PRO A 173 4.95 16.70 6.76
C PRO A 173 4.26 15.48 7.40
N ARG A 174 5.02 14.41 7.60
CA ARG A 174 4.56 13.15 8.21
C ARG A 174 3.32 12.56 7.52
N LEU A 175 3.26 12.68 6.17
CA LEU A 175 2.08 12.37 5.38
C LEU A 175 1.57 10.95 5.65
N PHE A 176 2.46 9.95 5.56
CA PHE A 176 2.09 8.55 5.70
C PHE A 176 1.63 8.19 7.12
N ALA A 177 2.23 8.79 8.15
CA ALA A 177 1.82 8.62 9.54
C ALA A 177 0.54 9.38 9.90
N ARG A 178 0.06 10.27 9.03
CA ARG A 178 -1.18 11.06 9.23
C ARG A 178 -2.36 10.56 8.42
N ASN A 179 -2.09 9.82 7.35
CA ASN A 179 -3.17 9.22 6.56
C ASN A 179 -3.74 8.00 7.26
N GLU A 180 -5.04 7.77 7.02
CA GLU A 180 -5.72 6.54 7.41
C GLU A 180 -4.99 5.35 6.82
N ARG A 181 -4.77 4.30 7.62
CA ARG A 181 -3.96 3.16 7.22
C ARG A 181 -4.30 1.89 7.98
N LEU A 182 -4.00 0.77 7.35
CA LEU A 182 -4.02 -0.55 7.95
C LEU A 182 -2.58 -1.03 8.13
N VAL A 183 -2.20 -1.36 9.34
CA VAL A 183 -0.94 -2.03 9.67
C VAL A 183 -1.21 -3.52 9.81
N CYS A 184 -0.49 -4.35 9.05
CA CYS A 184 -0.54 -5.80 9.16
C CYS A 184 0.79 -6.29 9.73
N HIS A 185 0.76 -6.88 10.91
CA HIS A 185 1.91 -7.45 11.58
C HIS A 185 2.00 -8.95 11.30
N PHE A 186 3.17 -9.39 10.87
CA PHE A 186 3.47 -10.79 10.57
C PHE A 186 4.66 -11.27 11.39
N GLU A 187 4.57 -12.50 11.88
CA GLU A 187 5.72 -13.28 12.32
C GLU A 187 6.27 -14.07 11.14
N THR A 188 7.59 -14.05 10.98
CA THR A 188 8.30 -14.74 9.91
C THR A 188 9.51 -15.49 10.48
N ASP A 189 10.15 -16.34 9.68
CA ASP A 189 11.38 -17.05 10.06
C ASP A 189 12.60 -16.13 10.25
N ILE A 190 12.46 -14.84 9.85
CA ILE A 190 13.51 -13.82 10.01
C ILE A 190 13.18 -12.79 11.10
N GLY A 191 12.11 -13.01 11.86
CA GLY A 191 11.58 -12.06 12.85
C GLY A 191 10.33 -11.33 12.38
N PRO A 192 9.91 -10.26 13.06
CA PRO A 192 8.69 -9.54 12.73
C PRO A 192 8.80 -8.77 11.41
N MET A 193 7.74 -8.77 10.62
CA MET A 193 7.57 -7.95 9.43
C MET A 193 6.28 -7.15 9.53
N ALA A 194 6.28 -5.88 9.12
CA ALA A 194 5.05 -5.10 8.99
C ALA A 194 4.84 -4.67 7.54
N VAL A 195 3.61 -4.83 7.06
CA VAL A 195 3.13 -4.28 5.80
C VAL A 195 2.06 -3.26 6.11
N VAL A 196 2.33 -1.99 5.79
CA VAL A 196 1.43 -0.87 6.09
C VAL A 196 0.78 -0.38 4.80
N MET A 197 -0.53 -0.49 4.75
CA MET A 197 -1.35 -0.04 3.62
C MET A 197 -1.89 1.35 3.93
N VAL A 198 -1.38 2.36 3.24
CA VAL A 198 -1.73 3.77 3.49
C VAL A 198 -2.75 4.25 2.49
N GLY A 199 -3.92 4.64 2.98
CA GLY A 199 -4.98 5.24 2.19
C GLY A 199 -4.64 6.66 1.70
N ALA A 200 -5.33 7.12 0.67
CA ALA A 200 -5.14 8.42 0.07
C ALA A 200 -6.46 9.09 -0.32
N LEU A 201 -6.41 10.29 -0.86
CA LEU A 201 -7.59 11.01 -1.36
C LEU A 201 -8.30 10.18 -2.43
N LEU A 202 -9.60 10.07 -2.30
CA LEU A 202 -10.51 9.23 -3.11
C LEU A 202 -10.35 7.72 -2.86
N VAL A 203 -9.40 7.25 -2.03
CA VAL A 203 -9.33 5.83 -1.62
C VAL A 203 -10.58 5.49 -0.85
N SER A 204 -11.26 4.45 -1.31
CA SER A 204 -12.54 4.05 -0.72
C SER A 204 -12.42 2.85 0.22
N GLY A 205 -11.23 2.33 0.44
CA GLY A 205 -11.02 1.25 1.40
C GLY A 205 -9.83 0.35 1.10
N VAL A 206 -9.57 -0.54 2.03
CA VAL A 206 -8.63 -1.66 1.93
C VAL A 206 -9.40 -2.93 2.20
N GLU A 207 -9.22 -3.94 1.36
CA GLU A 207 -9.71 -5.29 1.57
C GLU A 207 -8.53 -6.24 1.78
N THR A 208 -8.65 -7.14 2.75
CA THR A 208 -7.69 -8.23 2.99
C THR A 208 -8.30 -9.56 2.56
N VAL A 209 -7.45 -10.54 2.21
CA VAL A 209 -7.92 -11.86 1.80
C VAL A 209 -8.51 -12.66 2.95
N TRP A 210 -8.19 -12.31 4.19
CA TRP A 210 -8.63 -13.03 5.40
C TRP A 210 -9.86 -12.42 6.08
N SER A 211 -10.17 -11.14 5.85
CA SER A 211 -11.25 -10.45 6.57
C SER A 211 -12.17 -9.66 5.64
N GLY A 212 -11.84 -9.55 4.35
CA GLY A 212 -12.57 -8.70 3.44
C GLY A 212 -12.30 -7.21 3.69
N GLU A 213 -13.32 -6.38 3.68
CA GLU A 213 -13.18 -4.92 3.82
C GLU A 213 -12.82 -4.53 5.25
N GLU A 214 -11.60 -3.98 5.44
CA GLU A 214 -11.09 -3.57 6.75
C GLU A 214 -11.48 -2.14 7.11
N PHE A 215 -11.51 -1.27 6.13
CA PHE A 215 -12.11 0.06 6.26
C PHE A 215 -12.72 0.47 4.93
N PRO A 216 -13.84 1.10 4.93
CA PRO A 216 -13.99 2.52 4.94
C PRO A 216 -14.83 3.02 6.11
N ALA A 217 -14.96 2.33 7.16
CA ALA A 217 -15.87 2.75 8.24
C ALA A 217 -15.58 4.17 8.78
N TYR A 218 -14.55 4.85 8.25
CA TYR A 218 -14.15 6.20 8.65
C TYR A 218 -14.20 6.37 10.16
N GLY A 219 -13.73 5.33 10.85
CA GLY A 219 -13.71 5.27 12.30
C GLY A 219 -12.93 6.43 12.90
N HIS A 220 -13.17 6.70 14.18
CA HIS A 220 -12.47 7.75 14.92
C HIS A 220 -11.49 7.17 15.95
N ARG A 221 -11.47 5.85 16.11
CA ARG A 221 -10.64 5.13 17.07
C ARG A 221 -9.76 4.14 16.39
N ILE A 222 -8.56 3.95 16.92
CA ILE A 222 -7.68 2.85 16.52
C ILE A 222 -8.39 1.54 16.85
N GLN A 223 -8.38 0.61 15.92
CA GLN A 223 -8.98 -0.71 16.06
C GLN A 223 -7.89 -1.76 15.90
N HIS A 224 -7.75 -2.60 16.90
CA HIS A 224 -6.86 -3.74 16.91
C HIS A 224 -7.67 -5.02 16.69
N LYS A 225 -7.19 -5.90 15.82
CA LYS A 225 -7.72 -7.25 15.63
C LYS A 225 -6.57 -8.23 15.82
N ASP A 226 -6.70 -9.08 16.82
CA ASP A 226 -5.77 -10.17 17.11
C ASP A 226 -6.10 -11.40 16.24
N TRP A 227 -5.08 -11.95 15.58
CA TRP A 227 -5.18 -13.10 14.68
C TRP A 227 -4.33 -14.29 15.13
N HIS A 228 -3.74 -14.24 16.31
CA HIS A 228 -2.84 -15.30 16.80
C HIS A 228 -3.48 -16.69 16.79
N MET A 229 -4.78 -16.78 17.03
CA MET A 229 -5.51 -18.04 17.11
C MET A 229 -6.03 -18.56 15.77
N ASP A 230 -6.01 -17.72 14.71
CA ASP A 230 -6.61 -18.05 13.41
C ASP A 230 -5.65 -18.79 12.47
N ALA A 231 -4.37 -18.90 12.83
CA ALA A 231 -3.32 -19.60 12.06
C ALA A 231 -3.22 -19.16 10.58
N ILE A 232 -3.50 -17.87 10.29
CA ILE A 232 -3.45 -17.33 8.95
C ILE A 232 -1.99 -17.18 8.54
N THR A 233 -1.54 -18.00 7.60
CA THR A 233 -0.21 -17.94 7.01
C THR A 233 -0.33 -17.65 5.53
N LEU A 234 0.44 -16.70 5.04
CA LEU A 234 0.54 -16.35 3.63
C LEU A 234 1.94 -16.60 3.13
N GLU A 235 2.03 -17.25 1.99
CA GLU A 235 3.30 -17.54 1.33
C GLU A 235 3.86 -16.29 0.62
N ARG A 236 5.16 -16.25 0.44
CA ARG A 236 5.84 -15.24 -0.37
C ARG A 236 5.20 -15.14 -1.75
N PHE A 237 4.88 -13.92 -2.21
CA PHE A 237 4.17 -13.62 -3.47
C PHE A 237 2.66 -13.89 -3.44
N GLU A 238 2.08 -14.43 -2.40
CA GLU A 238 0.63 -14.62 -2.29
C GLU A 238 -0.10 -13.28 -2.13
N GLU A 239 -1.28 -13.13 -2.73
CA GLU A 239 -2.11 -11.91 -2.55
C GLU A 239 -2.53 -11.81 -1.09
N MET A 240 -2.24 -10.67 -0.45
CA MET A 240 -2.65 -10.39 0.92
C MET A 240 -3.81 -9.40 1.02
N ALA A 241 -3.87 -8.45 0.10
CA ALA A 241 -4.83 -7.36 0.19
C ALA A 241 -4.98 -6.62 -1.14
N ARG A 242 -5.95 -5.71 -1.20
CA ARG A 242 -6.14 -4.79 -2.33
C ARG A 242 -6.63 -3.42 -1.86
N PHE A 243 -6.33 -2.42 -2.66
CA PHE A 243 -6.82 -1.07 -2.45
C PHE A 243 -8.02 -0.77 -3.33
N ASN A 244 -9.10 -0.34 -2.72
CA ASN A 244 -10.27 0.18 -3.41
C ASN A 244 -10.04 1.66 -3.75
N TYR A 245 -9.17 1.93 -4.72
CA TYR A 245 -8.70 3.23 -5.22
C TYR A 245 -7.39 3.76 -4.58
N GLY A 246 -6.33 3.89 -5.37
CA GLY A 246 -5.00 4.55 -5.22
C GLY A 246 -4.30 4.61 -3.85
N SER A 247 -2.95 4.36 -3.79
CA SER A 247 -2.37 4.17 -2.46
C SER A 247 -0.85 4.05 -2.39
N THR A 248 -0.38 3.74 -1.19
CA THR A 248 1.03 3.49 -0.88
C THR A 248 1.15 2.29 0.05
N VAL A 249 2.10 1.40 -0.24
CA VAL A 249 2.49 0.30 0.64
C VAL A 249 3.83 0.62 1.26
N ILE A 250 3.98 0.39 2.56
CA ILE A 250 5.25 0.50 3.28
C ILE A 250 5.56 -0.87 3.88
N VAL A 251 6.75 -1.40 3.56
CA VAL A 251 7.27 -2.63 4.16
C VAL A 251 8.32 -2.24 5.19
N LEU A 252 8.25 -2.84 6.37
CA LEU A 252 9.24 -2.70 7.44
C LEU A 252 9.85 -4.06 7.73
N LEU A 253 11.18 -4.12 7.79
CA LEU A 253 11.96 -5.31 8.16
C LEU A 253 12.83 -4.99 9.38
N PRO A 254 13.06 -5.98 10.28
CA PRO A 254 13.93 -5.79 11.43
C PRO A 254 15.40 -5.61 11.02
N PRO A 255 16.27 -5.15 11.94
CA PRO A 255 17.69 -4.96 11.64
C PRO A 255 18.41 -6.28 11.39
N GLY A 256 19.43 -6.25 10.53
CA GLY A 256 20.37 -7.35 10.32
C GLY A 256 19.85 -8.54 9.51
N VAL A 257 18.61 -8.50 9.00
CA VAL A 257 17.99 -9.64 8.29
C VAL A 257 18.16 -9.58 6.78
N ALA A 258 18.30 -8.39 6.22
CA ALA A 258 18.34 -8.20 4.77
C ALA A 258 19.17 -6.97 4.37
N ARG A 259 19.50 -6.89 3.08
CA ARG A 259 20.04 -5.71 2.42
C ARG A 259 19.16 -5.35 1.24
N LEU A 260 18.82 -4.06 1.11
CA LEU A 260 18.10 -3.55 -0.06
C LEU A 260 18.90 -3.81 -1.34
N VAL A 261 18.19 -4.04 -2.43
CA VAL A 261 18.79 -4.12 -3.75
C VAL A 261 19.40 -2.75 -4.10
N PRO A 262 20.68 -2.69 -4.51
CA PRO A 262 21.41 -1.42 -4.66
C PRO A 262 20.80 -0.44 -5.68
N GLU A 263 20.08 -0.96 -6.67
CA GLU A 263 19.48 -0.17 -7.77
C GLU A 263 18.19 0.56 -7.37
N LEU A 264 17.72 0.36 -6.14
CA LEU A 264 16.48 0.96 -5.67
C LEU A 264 16.70 2.38 -5.16
N GLU A 265 16.36 3.34 -5.99
CA GLU A 265 16.36 4.74 -5.67
C GLU A 265 14.94 5.35 -5.73
N ALA A 266 14.79 6.56 -5.18
CA ALA A 266 13.52 7.28 -5.29
C ALA A 266 13.11 7.45 -6.76
N GLN A 267 11.83 7.19 -7.05
CA GLN A 267 11.20 7.21 -8.37
C GLN A 267 11.57 6.03 -9.30
N THR A 268 12.39 5.07 -8.86
CA THR A 268 12.61 3.82 -9.61
C THR A 268 11.27 3.11 -9.82
N PRO A 269 10.87 2.83 -11.08
CA PRO A 269 9.70 2.00 -11.36
C PRO A 269 9.97 0.57 -10.91
N VAL A 270 8.99 -0.05 -10.26
CA VAL A 270 9.08 -1.41 -9.75
C VAL A 270 7.82 -2.20 -10.13
N ARG A 271 7.99 -3.51 -10.24
CA ARG A 271 6.91 -4.45 -10.48
C ARG A 271 6.80 -5.44 -9.34
N LEU A 272 5.59 -5.86 -9.06
CA LEU A 272 5.28 -6.95 -8.14
C LEU A 272 6.17 -8.16 -8.43
N GLY A 273 6.75 -8.73 -7.38
CA GLY A 273 7.60 -9.92 -7.47
C GLY A 273 9.07 -9.66 -7.74
N GLN A 274 9.49 -8.46 -8.17
CA GLN A 274 10.90 -8.11 -8.24
C GLN A 274 11.55 -8.12 -6.85
N ALA A 275 12.86 -8.34 -6.78
CA ALA A 275 13.57 -8.27 -5.52
C ALA A 275 13.54 -6.84 -4.93
N LEU A 276 13.10 -6.71 -3.69
CA LEU A 276 13.19 -5.53 -2.85
C LEU A 276 14.49 -5.53 -2.05
N ALA A 277 14.77 -6.67 -1.44
CA ALA A 277 15.93 -6.88 -0.58
C ALA A 277 16.36 -8.34 -0.67
N ARG A 278 17.58 -8.64 -0.23
CA ARG A 278 18.08 -10.00 -0.12
C ARG A 278 18.44 -10.32 1.33
N ARG A 279 18.07 -11.50 1.77
CA ARG A 279 18.42 -12.02 3.10
C ARG A 279 19.93 -12.00 3.30
N ILE A 280 20.37 -11.60 4.46
CA ILE A 280 21.76 -11.72 4.90
C ILE A 280 21.93 -13.16 5.41
N ALA A 281 22.97 -13.84 4.92
CA ALA A 281 23.31 -15.21 5.31
C ALA A 281 23.71 -15.28 6.79
#